data_3f9ba2279731a366ffcbb0517df13488
#
_entry.id   3f9ba2279731a366ffcbb0517df13488
#
_cell.length_a   1.000
_cell.length_b   1.000
_cell.length_c   1.000
_cell.angle_alpha   90.00
_cell.angle_beta   90.00
_cell.angle_gamma   90.00
#
_symmetry.space_group_name_H-M   'P 1'
#
loop_
_entity.id
_entity.type
_entity.pdbx_description
1 polymer ?
#
loop_
_entity_poly.entity_id
_entity_poly.type
_entity_poly.pdbx_seq_one_letter_code
_entity_poly.pdbx_strand_id
1 'polypeptide(L)'
;LAILFETEQNPIPEGANAEFVLTPDGRKLRTAWWHPAASATRGTILVLHGRAECIEKYFETVSELRRRGYSVVTFDWRGQGGSTRSLRDPRKGHVDDFSEYLVDLETVMREVALPRCHPPYNILAHSTGAAIALLYAARARTQVERMVLTAPLLALSGGRTHFLRVVTGILNYLGLGEMYAGPFRGDLVQLRPFEGNRVTSDKRRYERVRELIEAHPELGLSGPTLAWVHSALRAAEFLALPEFAERVPLPVLIAMAGQESIVSNRAIEEFTLRIKTVGNVRIAGAMHEILQEDDRYREIFWAAFDAFIGEPDEAWRTPFTSPGAPPPQA
;
A
#
# COMPACT_ATOMS: atom_id res chain seq x y z
N LEU A 1 -10.46 20.73 -3.23
CA LEU A 1 -9.92 20.04 -2.06
C LEU A 1 -10.47 18.61 -2.02
N ALA A 2 -9.63 17.62 -1.71
CA ALA A 2 -10.09 16.28 -1.41
C ALA A 2 -10.65 16.24 0.02
N ILE A 3 -11.63 15.38 0.24
CA ILE A 3 -12.25 15.20 1.56
C ILE A 3 -11.72 13.89 2.14
N LEU A 4 -11.31 13.90 3.39
CA LEU A 4 -11.10 12.73 4.23
C LEU A 4 -12.35 12.52 5.09
N PHE A 5 -12.62 11.26 5.40
CA PHE A 5 -13.80 10.87 6.17
C PHE A 5 -13.38 10.33 7.53
N GLU A 6 -14.14 10.64 8.55
CA GLU A 6 -13.88 10.18 9.90
C GLU A 6 -15.12 9.55 10.53
N THR A 7 -14.90 8.71 11.52
CA THR A 7 -15.91 8.23 12.45
C THR A 7 -15.42 8.48 13.86
N GLU A 8 -16.29 8.36 14.87
CA GLU A 8 -15.91 8.54 16.28
C GLU A 8 -14.71 7.64 16.65
N GLN A 9 -14.67 6.42 16.10
CA GLN A 9 -13.59 5.46 16.39
C GLN A 9 -12.39 5.56 15.45
N ASN A 10 -12.48 6.37 14.38
CA ASN A 10 -11.42 6.58 13.40
C ASN A 10 -11.26 8.06 13.05
N PRO A 11 -10.87 8.92 14.00
CA PRO A 11 -10.71 10.34 13.75
C PRO A 11 -9.57 10.62 12.77
N ILE A 12 -9.72 11.68 11.98
CA ILE A 12 -8.66 12.15 11.09
C ILE A 12 -7.45 12.58 11.93
N PRO A 13 -6.23 12.06 11.68
CA PRO A 13 -5.03 12.52 12.37
C PRO A 13 -4.81 14.02 12.17
N GLU A 14 -4.48 14.72 13.26
CA GLU A 14 -4.28 16.17 13.27
C GLU A 14 -3.27 16.62 12.21
N GLY A 15 -3.49 17.79 11.59
CA GLY A 15 -2.61 18.34 10.56
C GLY A 15 -2.73 17.66 9.20
N ALA A 16 -3.84 17.01 8.94
CA ALA A 16 -4.15 16.40 7.66
C ALA A 16 -4.22 17.44 6.54
N ASN A 17 -3.58 17.13 5.42
CA ASN A 17 -3.74 17.81 4.16
C ASN A 17 -4.24 16.79 3.14
N ALA A 18 -5.17 17.18 2.27
CA ALA A 18 -5.69 16.31 1.24
C ALA A 18 -5.99 17.08 -0.04
N GLU A 19 -5.61 16.50 -1.16
CA GLU A 19 -5.89 17.04 -2.49
C GLU A 19 -6.11 15.95 -3.51
N PHE A 20 -6.61 16.33 -4.67
CA PHE A 20 -6.63 15.45 -5.83
C PHE A 20 -5.48 15.83 -6.76
N VAL A 21 -4.75 14.82 -7.22
CA VAL A 21 -3.76 14.98 -8.29
C VAL A 21 -4.22 14.28 -9.55
N LEU A 22 -3.79 14.79 -10.70
CA LEU A 22 -4.14 14.25 -12.01
C LEU A 22 -2.96 13.47 -12.57
N THR A 23 -3.20 12.20 -12.94
CA THR A 23 -2.20 11.41 -13.65
C THR A 23 -2.08 11.85 -15.11
N PRO A 24 -0.96 11.55 -15.81
CA PRO A 24 -0.80 11.88 -17.22
C PRO A 24 -1.88 11.29 -18.14
N ASP A 25 -2.48 10.16 -17.77
CA ASP A 25 -3.59 9.52 -18.45
C ASP A 25 -4.97 9.99 -17.97
N GLY A 26 -5.03 11.11 -17.22
CA GLY A 26 -6.26 11.79 -16.84
C GLY A 26 -7.03 11.17 -15.68
N ARG A 27 -6.42 10.28 -14.89
CA ARG A 27 -7.05 9.74 -13.68
C ARG A 27 -6.84 10.69 -12.52
N LYS A 28 -7.89 10.90 -11.73
CA LYS A 28 -7.87 11.74 -10.53
C LYS A 28 -7.63 10.83 -9.33
N LEU A 29 -6.50 11.05 -8.64
CA LEU A 29 -6.12 10.31 -7.44
C LEU A 29 -6.39 11.17 -6.21
N ARG A 30 -7.08 10.61 -5.22
CA ARG A 30 -7.22 11.22 -3.90
C ARG A 30 -5.95 10.95 -3.10
N THR A 31 -5.31 12.00 -2.61
CA THR A 31 -4.06 11.94 -1.87
C THR A 31 -4.21 12.63 -0.52
N ALA A 32 -3.41 12.20 0.45
CA ALA A 32 -3.31 12.86 1.74
C ALA A 32 -1.88 12.81 2.25
N TRP A 33 -1.48 13.86 3.02
CA TRP A 33 -0.17 13.90 3.67
C TRP A 33 -0.24 14.61 5.02
N TRP A 34 0.69 14.26 5.87
CA TRP A 34 0.88 14.81 7.21
C TRP A 34 2.35 15.08 7.45
N HIS A 35 2.64 16.14 8.18
CA HIS A 35 3.96 16.38 8.72
C HIS A 35 4.13 15.66 10.06
N PRO A 36 5.38 15.43 10.53
CA PRO A 36 5.60 14.77 11.82
C PRO A 36 4.95 15.55 12.96
N ALA A 37 4.67 14.86 14.07
CA ALA A 37 4.13 15.51 15.28
C ALA A 37 5.17 16.42 15.96
N ALA A 38 6.46 16.13 15.77
CA ALA A 38 7.58 16.94 16.27
C ALA A 38 8.09 17.90 15.19
N SER A 39 8.83 18.94 15.61
CA SER A 39 9.39 19.94 14.69
C SER A 39 10.50 19.41 13.76
N ALA A 40 11.20 18.35 14.17
CA ALA A 40 12.24 17.71 13.36
C ALA A 40 11.67 16.51 12.61
N THR A 41 11.99 16.40 11.31
CA THR A 41 11.59 15.24 10.49
C THR A 41 12.72 14.23 10.35
N ARG A 42 12.38 12.95 10.41
CA ARG A 42 13.26 11.82 10.09
C ARG A 42 13.15 11.39 8.61
N GLY A 43 12.42 12.14 7.82
CA GLY A 43 12.11 11.82 6.43
C GLY A 43 10.63 11.55 6.20
N THR A 44 10.32 10.89 5.11
CA THR A 44 8.95 10.65 4.66
C THR A 44 8.69 9.17 4.43
N ILE A 45 7.56 8.68 4.91
CA ILE A 45 7.05 7.34 4.63
C ILE A 45 5.85 7.45 3.68
N LEU A 46 5.96 6.83 2.51
CA LEU A 46 4.81 6.61 1.63
C LEU A 46 4.10 5.33 2.08
N VAL A 47 2.85 5.45 2.49
CA VAL A 47 2.02 4.30 2.87
C VAL A 47 1.19 3.87 1.67
N LEU A 48 1.45 2.66 1.18
CA LEU A 48 0.82 2.09 -0.01
C LEU A 48 -0.10 0.94 0.41
N HIS A 49 -1.39 1.19 0.35
CA HIS A 49 -2.40 0.23 0.80
C HIS A 49 -2.62 -0.94 -0.18
N GLY A 50 -3.24 -2.00 0.31
CA GLY A 50 -3.62 -3.18 -0.46
C GLY A 50 -4.87 -2.98 -1.31
N ARG A 51 -5.43 -4.09 -1.81
CA ARG A 51 -6.68 -4.08 -2.56
C ARG A 51 -7.89 -3.96 -1.62
N ALA A 52 -8.90 -3.21 -2.04
CA ALA A 52 -10.13 -2.93 -1.30
C ALA A 52 -9.87 -2.21 0.04
N GLU A 53 -8.95 -1.28 0.00
CA GLU A 53 -8.61 -0.42 1.13
C GLU A 53 -8.67 1.06 0.70
N CYS A 54 -8.56 1.96 1.66
CA CYS A 54 -8.57 3.40 1.45
C CYS A 54 -7.67 4.12 2.47
N ILE A 55 -7.43 5.40 2.25
CA ILE A 55 -6.60 6.25 3.11
C ILE A 55 -7.00 6.13 4.58
N GLU A 56 -8.28 6.20 4.87
CA GLU A 56 -8.84 6.23 6.22
C GLU A 56 -8.52 4.99 7.04
N LYS A 57 -8.40 3.83 6.41
CA LYS A 57 -8.00 2.59 7.09
C LYS A 57 -6.64 2.72 7.79
N TYR A 58 -5.80 3.62 7.31
CA TYR A 58 -4.42 3.80 7.78
C TYR A 58 -4.22 4.96 8.76
N PHE A 59 -5.28 5.64 9.25
CA PHE A 59 -5.14 6.77 10.16
C PHE A 59 -4.38 6.43 11.45
N GLU A 60 -4.58 5.24 12.02
CA GLU A 60 -3.79 4.78 13.17
C GLU A 60 -2.30 4.62 12.81
N THR A 61 -2.00 4.00 11.66
CA THR A 61 -0.63 3.87 11.14
C THR A 61 0.01 5.23 10.85
N VAL A 62 -0.74 6.16 10.27
CA VAL A 62 -0.31 7.55 10.06
C VAL A 62 0.08 8.20 11.39
N SER A 63 -0.77 8.07 12.41
CA SER A 63 -0.51 8.63 13.73
C SER A 63 0.74 8.05 14.37
N GLU A 64 0.99 6.75 14.21
CA GLU A 64 2.18 6.07 14.72
C GLU A 64 3.46 6.49 14.00
N LEU A 65 3.42 6.65 12.68
CA LEU A 65 4.55 7.13 11.89
C LEU A 65 4.88 8.60 12.23
N ARG A 66 3.86 9.44 12.40
CA ARG A 66 4.05 10.84 12.81
C ARG A 66 4.68 10.96 14.19
N ARG A 67 4.27 10.13 15.16
CA ARG A 67 4.91 10.06 16.49
C ARG A 67 6.37 9.62 16.43
N ARG A 68 6.73 8.81 15.43
CA ARG A 68 8.11 8.40 15.12
C ARG A 68 8.93 9.48 14.39
N GLY A 69 8.33 10.64 14.11
CA GLY A 69 9.00 11.78 13.49
C GLY A 69 9.02 11.75 11.97
N TYR A 70 8.17 10.95 11.32
CA TYR A 70 8.07 10.92 9.86
C TYR A 70 6.94 11.80 9.34
N SER A 71 7.18 12.46 8.21
CA SER A 71 6.10 12.87 7.32
C SER A 71 5.48 11.62 6.71
N VAL A 72 4.17 11.65 6.46
CA VAL A 72 3.45 10.52 5.86
C VAL A 72 2.72 10.99 4.62
N VAL A 73 2.85 10.25 3.53
CA VAL A 73 2.08 10.43 2.30
C VAL A 73 1.33 9.15 2.01
N THR A 74 0.06 9.23 1.70
CA THR A 74 -0.73 8.10 1.23
C THR A 74 -1.75 8.56 0.19
N PHE A 75 -2.30 7.63 -0.56
CA PHE A 75 -3.31 7.93 -1.59
C PHE A 75 -4.14 6.69 -1.88
N ASP A 76 -5.32 6.92 -2.44
CA ASP A 76 -6.11 5.83 -2.98
C ASP A 76 -5.67 5.52 -4.41
N TRP A 77 -5.37 4.26 -4.68
CA TRP A 77 -5.09 3.78 -6.03
C TRP A 77 -6.26 4.07 -6.98
N ARG A 78 -5.99 4.27 -8.29
CA ARG A 78 -7.07 4.26 -9.29
C ARG A 78 -7.98 3.04 -9.10
N GLY A 79 -9.27 3.21 -9.27
CA GLY A 79 -10.25 2.14 -9.08
C GLY A 79 -10.59 1.83 -7.63
N GLN A 80 -10.07 2.54 -6.63
CA GLN A 80 -10.27 2.27 -5.20
C GLN A 80 -10.50 3.57 -4.41
N GLY A 81 -11.02 3.45 -3.18
CA GLY A 81 -11.27 4.57 -2.27
C GLY A 81 -11.99 5.72 -2.95
N GLY A 82 -11.54 6.95 -2.72
CA GLY A 82 -12.08 8.17 -3.35
C GLY A 82 -11.42 8.57 -4.68
N SER A 83 -10.54 7.72 -5.26
CA SER A 83 -9.93 7.96 -6.56
C SER A 83 -10.84 7.57 -7.73
N THR A 84 -10.49 7.97 -8.95
CA THR A 84 -11.27 7.69 -10.17
C THR A 84 -11.65 6.22 -10.28
N ARG A 85 -12.94 5.93 -10.42
CA ARG A 85 -13.50 4.60 -10.73
C ARG A 85 -13.65 4.48 -12.23
N SER A 86 -13.07 3.44 -12.83
CA SER A 86 -12.99 3.32 -14.30
C SER A 86 -14.25 2.71 -14.90
N LEU A 87 -15.01 1.92 -14.15
CA LEU A 87 -16.17 1.20 -14.66
C LEU A 87 -17.49 1.84 -14.26
N ARG A 88 -18.54 1.54 -15.02
CA ARG A 88 -19.92 1.98 -14.76
C ARG A 88 -20.43 1.54 -13.39
N ASP A 89 -20.08 0.34 -12.94
CA ASP A 89 -20.27 -0.09 -11.54
C ASP A 89 -19.00 0.26 -10.74
N PRO A 90 -19.04 1.34 -9.93
CA PRO A 90 -17.85 1.82 -9.21
C PRO A 90 -17.39 0.87 -8.09
N ARG A 91 -18.18 -0.14 -7.74
CA ARG A 91 -17.82 -1.12 -6.71
C ARG A 91 -16.85 -2.19 -7.21
N LYS A 92 -16.67 -2.32 -8.52
CA LYS A 92 -15.73 -3.27 -9.12
C LYS A 92 -14.29 -2.82 -8.92
N GLY A 93 -13.45 -3.69 -8.33
CA GLY A 93 -12.00 -3.49 -8.30
C GLY A 93 -11.42 -3.79 -9.66
N HIS A 94 -11.05 -2.76 -10.42
CA HIS A 94 -10.61 -2.89 -11.81
C HIS A 94 -9.36 -2.07 -12.10
N VAL A 95 -8.47 -2.67 -12.85
CA VAL A 95 -7.36 -2.07 -13.60
C VAL A 95 -7.07 -3.01 -14.77
N ASP A 96 -6.68 -2.46 -15.89
CA ASP A 96 -6.33 -3.27 -17.07
C ASP A 96 -4.92 -3.85 -16.95
N ASP A 97 -3.97 -3.07 -16.46
CA ASP A 97 -2.59 -3.51 -16.25
C ASP A 97 -1.99 -2.87 -14.98
N PHE A 98 -1.17 -3.63 -14.23
CA PHE A 98 -0.50 -3.12 -13.02
C PHE A 98 0.52 -2.02 -13.30
N SER A 99 0.97 -1.85 -14.55
CA SER A 99 1.78 -0.70 -14.95
C SER A 99 1.06 0.64 -14.75
N GLU A 100 -0.27 0.65 -14.78
CA GLU A 100 -1.06 1.85 -14.48
C GLU A 100 -0.89 2.31 -13.02
N TYR A 101 -0.76 1.38 -12.08
CA TYR A 101 -0.46 1.71 -10.68
C TYR A 101 0.95 2.31 -10.51
N LEU A 102 1.89 1.98 -11.40
CA LEU A 102 3.20 2.62 -11.40
C LEU A 102 3.10 4.09 -11.84
N VAL A 103 2.20 4.40 -12.78
CA VAL A 103 1.89 5.79 -13.17
C VAL A 103 1.28 6.56 -11.99
N ASP A 104 0.38 5.91 -11.22
CA ASP A 104 -0.20 6.50 -10.02
C ASP A 104 0.87 6.86 -9.00
N LEU A 105 1.73 5.90 -8.65
CA LEU A 105 2.80 6.10 -7.66
C LEU A 105 3.81 7.17 -8.11
N GLU A 106 4.22 7.16 -9.38
CA GLU A 106 5.10 8.20 -9.93
C GLU A 106 4.46 9.60 -9.86
N THR A 107 3.14 9.67 -10.13
CA THR A 107 2.41 10.94 -10.03
C THR A 107 2.38 11.44 -8.60
N VAL A 108 2.06 10.58 -7.63
CA VAL A 108 2.03 10.97 -6.20
C VAL A 108 3.43 11.34 -5.69
N MET A 109 4.46 10.62 -6.10
CA MET A 109 5.84 11.01 -5.80
C MET A 109 6.15 12.41 -6.30
N ARG A 110 5.89 12.69 -7.57
CA ARG A 110 6.24 13.96 -8.22
C ARG A 110 5.40 15.14 -7.74
N GLU A 111 4.08 14.94 -7.57
CA GLU A 111 3.15 16.05 -7.31
C GLU A 111 2.91 16.29 -5.80
N VAL A 112 3.14 15.28 -4.95
CA VAL A 112 2.86 15.35 -3.51
C VAL A 112 4.11 15.14 -2.67
N ALA A 113 4.76 13.98 -2.76
CA ALA A 113 5.86 13.65 -1.84
C ALA A 113 7.05 14.59 -2.01
N LEU A 114 7.57 14.75 -3.22
CA LEU A 114 8.75 15.58 -3.47
C LEU A 114 8.54 17.08 -3.16
N PRO A 115 7.41 17.73 -3.52
CA PRO A 115 7.21 19.14 -3.24
C PRO A 115 6.70 19.46 -1.83
N ARG A 116 6.11 18.49 -1.11
CA ARG A 116 5.45 18.73 0.18
C ARG A 116 6.19 18.14 1.38
N CYS A 117 7.06 17.16 1.17
CA CYS A 117 7.71 16.41 2.23
C CYS A 117 9.22 16.33 2.01
N HIS A 118 9.94 15.96 3.07
CA HIS A 118 11.41 15.94 3.06
C HIS A 118 11.97 14.52 2.93
N PRO A 119 13.12 14.34 2.24
CA PRO A 119 13.87 13.11 2.23
C PRO A 119 14.40 12.75 3.63
N PRO A 120 14.87 11.50 3.86
CA PRO A 120 14.82 10.37 2.94
C PRO A 120 13.39 9.86 2.71
N TYR A 121 13.10 9.38 1.49
CA TYR A 121 11.80 8.81 1.17
C TYR A 121 11.87 7.29 1.32
N ASN A 122 10.95 6.73 2.11
CA ASN A 122 10.82 5.31 2.31
C ASN A 122 9.38 4.86 2.02
N ILE A 123 9.19 3.57 1.74
CA ILE A 123 7.87 3.00 1.51
C ILE A 123 7.51 2.04 2.64
N LEU A 124 6.28 2.15 3.14
CA LEU A 124 5.58 1.11 3.90
C LEU A 124 4.40 0.64 3.04
N ALA A 125 4.43 -0.61 2.61
CA ALA A 125 3.43 -1.11 1.67
C ALA A 125 2.82 -2.44 2.11
N HIS A 126 1.52 -2.62 1.83
CA HIS A 126 0.78 -3.82 2.16
C HIS A 126 0.27 -4.55 0.91
N SER A 127 0.42 -5.89 0.89
CA SER A 127 -0.23 -6.80 -0.07
C SER A 127 -0.03 -6.37 -1.53
N THR A 128 -1.08 -5.93 -2.23
CA THR A 128 -1.02 -5.40 -3.61
C THR A 128 -0.12 -4.18 -3.71
N GLY A 129 -0.20 -3.25 -2.74
CA GLY A 129 0.69 -2.09 -2.68
C GLY A 129 2.16 -2.48 -2.59
N ALA A 130 2.47 -3.57 -1.87
CA ALA A 130 3.83 -4.10 -1.75
C ALA A 130 4.34 -4.70 -3.08
N ALA A 131 3.48 -5.39 -3.83
CA ALA A 131 3.85 -5.86 -5.18
C ALA A 131 4.15 -4.68 -6.12
N ILE A 132 3.32 -3.63 -6.07
CA ILE A 132 3.53 -2.41 -6.87
C ILE A 132 4.83 -1.70 -6.43
N ALA A 133 5.11 -1.61 -5.12
CA ALA A 133 6.35 -1.03 -4.61
C ALA A 133 7.60 -1.75 -5.13
N LEU A 134 7.58 -3.09 -5.19
CA LEU A 134 8.65 -3.88 -5.77
C LEU A 134 8.84 -3.60 -7.27
N LEU A 135 7.74 -3.56 -8.04
CA LEU A 135 7.77 -3.20 -9.47
C LEU A 135 8.35 -1.80 -9.68
N TYR A 136 7.99 -0.86 -8.81
CA TYR A 136 8.49 0.52 -8.84
C TYR A 136 10.00 0.59 -8.55
N ALA A 137 10.45 -0.13 -7.52
CA ALA A 137 11.86 -0.15 -7.11
C ALA A 137 12.81 -0.73 -8.18
N ALA A 138 12.31 -1.62 -9.05
CA ALA A 138 13.09 -2.18 -10.16
C ALA A 138 13.29 -1.21 -11.32
N ARG A 139 12.70 0.00 -11.28
CA ARG A 139 12.91 1.06 -12.28
C ARG A 139 14.23 1.80 -12.03
N ALA A 140 14.88 2.25 -13.08
CA ALA A 140 16.25 2.73 -13.06
C ALA A 140 16.53 4.02 -12.24
N ARG A 141 15.51 4.72 -11.74
CA ARG A 141 15.65 5.97 -10.97
C ARG A 141 14.54 6.12 -9.94
N THR A 142 14.58 5.32 -8.89
CA THR A 142 13.72 5.56 -7.73
C THR A 142 14.36 6.56 -6.76
N GLN A 143 13.54 7.41 -6.15
CA GLN A 143 13.96 8.30 -5.05
C GLN A 143 13.76 7.65 -3.68
N VAL A 144 13.34 6.39 -3.66
CA VAL A 144 13.09 5.62 -2.44
C VAL A 144 14.39 4.98 -1.97
N GLU A 145 14.67 5.09 -0.68
CA GLU A 145 15.88 4.54 -0.08
C GLU A 145 15.67 3.16 0.54
N ARG A 146 14.52 2.93 1.19
CA ARG A 146 14.20 1.65 1.84
C ARG A 146 12.72 1.32 1.68
N MET A 147 12.40 0.03 1.74
CA MET A 147 11.02 -0.45 1.72
C MET A 147 10.73 -1.40 2.87
N VAL A 148 9.59 -1.23 3.52
CA VAL A 148 9.00 -2.18 4.46
C VAL A 148 7.72 -2.72 3.85
N LEU A 149 7.66 -4.01 3.62
CA LEU A 149 6.58 -4.68 2.92
C LEU A 149 5.86 -5.65 3.87
N THR A 150 4.55 -5.52 4.01
CA THR A 150 3.74 -6.45 4.81
C THR A 150 2.92 -7.37 3.90
N ALA A 151 3.08 -8.68 4.07
CA ALA A 151 2.37 -9.73 3.33
C ALA A 151 2.28 -9.46 1.81
N PRO A 152 3.41 -9.25 1.09
CA PRO A 152 3.40 -8.83 -0.31
C PRO A 152 2.74 -9.85 -1.23
N LEU A 153 1.96 -9.37 -2.21
CA LEU A 153 1.30 -10.20 -3.21
C LEU A 153 2.31 -10.71 -4.25
N LEU A 154 3.05 -11.76 -3.92
CA LEU A 154 3.99 -12.44 -4.81
C LEU A 154 3.40 -13.70 -5.45
N ALA A 155 2.41 -14.32 -4.83
CA ALA A 155 1.55 -15.37 -5.36
C ALA A 155 0.31 -15.50 -4.48
N LEU A 156 -0.75 -16.09 -5.01
CA LEU A 156 -1.92 -16.47 -4.20
C LEU A 156 -1.65 -17.74 -3.41
N SER A 157 -2.25 -17.86 -2.22
CA SER A 157 -2.29 -19.11 -1.46
C SER A 157 -3.01 -20.19 -2.26
N GLY A 158 -2.59 -21.47 -2.12
CA GLY A 158 -3.22 -22.62 -2.76
C GLY A 158 -2.64 -23.02 -4.12
N GLY A 159 -1.56 -22.40 -4.61
CA GLY A 159 -0.72 -22.94 -5.70
C GLY A 159 -1.34 -22.95 -7.11
N ARG A 160 -2.47 -22.25 -7.33
CA ARG A 160 -3.17 -22.22 -8.64
C ARG A 160 -2.91 -20.94 -9.46
N THR A 161 -1.88 -20.17 -9.12
CA THR A 161 -1.59 -18.86 -9.71
C THR A 161 -1.50 -18.90 -11.24
N HIS A 162 -0.71 -19.83 -11.77
CA HIS A 162 -0.54 -19.97 -13.22
C HIS A 162 -1.84 -20.35 -13.93
N PHE A 163 -2.56 -21.34 -13.44
CA PHE A 163 -3.84 -21.79 -14.01
C PHE A 163 -4.85 -20.63 -14.03
N LEU A 164 -5.03 -19.94 -12.91
CA LEU A 164 -5.94 -18.81 -12.82
C LEU A 164 -5.55 -17.68 -13.78
N ARG A 165 -4.24 -17.41 -13.93
CA ARG A 165 -3.76 -16.40 -14.88
C ARG A 165 -4.14 -16.75 -16.32
N VAL A 166 -3.94 -18.01 -16.72
CA VAL A 166 -4.30 -18.45 -18.09
C VAL A 166 -5.80 -18.32 -18.31
N VAL A 167 -6.62 -18.82 -17.40
CA VAL A 167 -8.08 -18.75 -17.52
C VAL A 167 -8.56 -17.31 -17.56
N THR A 168 -8.12 -16.47 -16.63
CA THR A 168 -8.52 -15.04 -16.61
C THR A 168 -8.01 -14.29 -17.83
N GLY A 169 -6.85 -14.67 -18.35
CA GLY A 169 -6.30 -14.12 -19.61
C GLY A 169 -7.15 -14.42 -20.82
N ILE A 170 -7.58 -15.67 -20.97
CA ILE A 170 -8.48 -16.08 -22.07
C ILE A 170 -9.82 -15.32 -21.94
N LEU A 171 -10.41 -15.26 -20.76
CA LEU A 171 -11.68 -14.56 -20.54
C LEU A 171 -11.54 -13.05 -20.79
N ASN A 172 -10.43 -12.46 -20.40
CA ASN A 172 -10.14 -11.03 -20.68
C ASN A 172 -10.00 -10.79 -22.20
N TYR A 173 -9.28 -11.66 -22.89
CA TYR A 173 -9.14 -11.59 -24.36
C TYR A 173 -10.49 -11.70 -25.09
N LEU A 174 -11.42 -12.47 -24.56
CA LEU A 174 -12.79 -12.59 -25.07
C LEU A 174 -13.70 -11.40 -24.74
N GLY A 175 -13.17 -10.32 -24.16
CA GLY A 175 -13.92 -9.11 -23.80
C GLY A 175 -14.69 -9.22 -22.49
N LEU A 176 -14.42 -10.23 -21.67
CA LEU A 176 -15.10 -10.44 -20.37
C LEU A 176 -14.31 -9.82 -19.21
N GLY A 177 -13.29 -9.02 -19.49
CA GLY A 177 -12.37 -8.45 -18.50
C GLY A 177 -13.02 -7.67 -17.38
N GLU A 178 -14.13 -6.98 -17.65
CA GLU A 178 -14.89 -6.19 -16.67
C GLU A 178 -15.83 -7.03 -15.78
N MET A 179 -15.98 -8.33 -16.03
CA MET A 179 -16.79 -9.20 -15.18
C MET A 179 -16.08 -9.49 -13.85
N TYR A 180 -16.87 -9.74 -12.80
CA TYR A 180 -16.31 -10.19 -11.52
C TYR A 180 -15.58 -11.53 -11.67
N ALA A 181 -14.40 -11.62 -11.08
CA ALA A 181 -13.60 -12.85 -11.01
C ALA A 181 -14.05 -13.71 -9.81
N GLY A 182 -15.29 -14.15 -9.80
CA GLY A 182 -15.83 -14.98 -8.72
C GLY A 182 -17.30 -14.66 -8.41
N PRO A 183 -17.86 -15.25 -7.35
CA PRO A 183 -19.28 -15.15 -7.02
C PRO A 183 -19.64 -13.81 -6.32
N PHE A 184 -19.01 -12.73 -6.73
CA PHE A 184 -19.31 -11.40 -6.21
C PHE A 184 -20.51 -10.81 -6.94
N ARG A 185 -21.41 -10.18 -6.18
CA ARG A 185 -22.66 -9.57 -6.70
C ARG A 185 -22.72 -8.05 -6.42
N GLY A 186 -21.58 -7.43 -6.17
CA GLY A 186 -21.50 -6.01 -5.84
C GLY A 186 -21.55 -5.72 -4.33
N ASP A 187 -21.59 -6.74 -3.48
CA ASP A 187 -21.48 -6.55 -2.03
C ASP A 187 -20.07 -6.07 -1.66
N LEU A 188 -19.99 -5.03 -0.85
CA LEU A 188 -18.72 -4.48 -0.41
C LEU A 188 -18.03 -5.48 0.52
N VAL A 189 -16.75 -5.81 0.22
CA VAL A 189 -16.03 -6.85 0.98
C VAL A 189 -15.75 -6.43 2.41
N GLN A 190 -15.67 -5.13 2.68
CA GLN A 190 -15.44 -4.57 4.01
C GLN A 190 -16.66 -4.67 4.92
N LEU A 191 -17.87 -4.85 4.38
CA LEU A 191 -19.11 -5.00 5.16
C LEU A 191 -19.40 -6.44 5.59
N ARG A 192 -18.50 -7.36 5.29
CA ARG A 192 -18.64 -8.76 5.74
C ARG A 192 -18.54 -8.84 7.27
N PRO A 193 -19.20 -9.80 7.91
CA PRO A 193 -19.07 -10.01 9.35
C PRO A 193 -17.64 -10.38 9.74
N PHE A 194 -17.26 -10.06 10.98
CA PHE A 194 -15.94 -10.41 11.52
C PHE A 194 -15.72 -11.93 11.55
N GLU A 195 -16.76 -12.66 11.85
CA GLU A 195 -16.74 -14.13 11.92
C GLU A 195 -16.37 -14.73 10.55
N GLY A 196 -15.30 -15.53 10.56
CA GLY A 196 -14.78 -16.15 9.33
C GLY A 196 -13.94 -15.20 8.44
N ASN A 197 -13.61 -13.99 8.90
CA ASN A 197 -12.64 -13.15 8.20
C ASN A 197 -11.26 -13.83 8.21
N ARG A 198 -10.42 -13.43 7.27
CA ARG A 198 -9.10 -14.03 7.03
C ARG A 198 -7.99 -12.98 7.07
N VAL A 199 -8.30 -11.77 7.50
CA VAL A 199 -7.38 -10.64 7.34
C VAL A 199 -6.78 -10.17 8.65
N THR A 200 -7.53 -10.19 9.77
CA THR A 200 -7.04 -9.78 11.09
C THR A 200 -7.72 -10.52 12.22
N SER A 201 -7.02 -10.70 13.33
CA SER A 201 -7.57 -11.21 14.57
C SER A 201 -8.15 -10.12 15.50
N ASP A 202 -7.88 -8.84 15.20
CA ASP A 202 -8.39 -7.70 15.98
C ASP A 202 -9.80 -7.29 15.51
N LYS A 203 -10.81 -7.67 16.31
CA LYS A 203 -12.20 -7.33 16.02
C LYS A 203 -12.45 -5.82 16.03
N ARG A 204 -11.82 -5.07 16.93
CA ARG A 204 -12.02 -3.62 17.07
C ARG A 204 -11.55 -2.89 15.80
N ARG A 205 -10.37 -3.22 15.27
CA ARG A 205 -9.85 -2.61 14.03
C ARG A 205 -10.64 -3.05 12.80
N TYR A 206 -11.13 -4.29 12.79
CA TYR A 206 -12.00 -4.77 11.73
C TYR A 206 -13.33 -4.01 11.68
N GLU A 207 -14.03 -3.91 12.83
CA GLU A 207 -15.30 -3.21 12.92
C GLU A 207 -15.15 -1.69 12.66
N ARG A 208 -14.04 -1.08 13.07
CA ARG A 208 -13.74 0.32 12.76
C ARG A 208 -13.74 0.60 11.25
N VAL A 209 -13.14 -0.28 10.45
CA VAL A 209 -13.15 -0.17 8.98
C VAL A 209 -14.56 -0.43 8.44
N ARG A 210 -15.28 -1.38 9.01
CA ARG A 210 -16.64 -1.68 8.61
C ARG A 210 -17.57 -0.49 8.87
N GLU A 211 -17.53 0.11 10.04
CA GLU A 211 -18.30 1.33 10.39
C GLU A 211 -17.99 2.49 9.44
N LEU A 212 -16.73 2.69 9.09
CA LEU A 212 -16.34 3.71 8.10
C LEU A 212 -17.03 3.45 6.75
N ILE A 213 -17.04 2.22 6.26
CA ILE A 213 -17.62 1.87 4.96
C ILE A 213 -19.17 1.86 5.02
N GLU A 214 -19.77 1.56 6.17
CA GLU A 214 -21.21 1.72 6.40
C GLU A 214 -21.63 3.19 6.30
N ALA A 215 -20.83 4.10 6.86
CA ALA A 215 -21.08 5.55 6.79
C ALA A 215 -20.72 6.14 5.40
N HIS A 216 -19.71 5.60 4.73
CA HIS A 216 -19.17 6.09 3.46
C HIS A 216 -18.99 4.96 2.43
N PRO A 217 -20.09 4.39 1.92
CA PRO A 217 -20.05 3.22 1.03
C PRO A 217 -19.34 3.49 -0.32
N GLU A 218 -19.21 4.75 -0.72
CA GLU A 218 -18.44 5.17 -1.90
C GLU A 218 -16.94 4.83 -1.81
N LEU A 219 -16.39 4.69 -0.59
CA LEU A 219 -15.01 4.25 -0.37
C LEU A 219 -14.86 2.74 -0.54
N GLY A 220 -15.94 2.00 -0.38
CA GLY A 220 -15.95 0.55 -0.40
C GLY A 220 -15.71 -0.05 -1.78
N LEU A 221 -15.26 -1.29 -1.78
CA LEU A 221 -15.00 -2.07 -2.98
C LEU A 221 -15.55 -3.49 -2.83
N SER A 222 -16.05 -4.03 -3.95
CA SER A 222 -16.49 -5.42 -4.06
C SER A 222 -15.35 -6.31 -4.58
N GLY A 223 -15.68 -7.41 -5.24
CA GLY A 223 -14.73 -8.32 -5.85
C GLY A 223 -13.89 -7.69 -6.95
N PRO A 224 -12.74 -8.30 -7.29
CA PRO A 224 -11.94 -7.91 -8.44
C PRO A 224 -12.62 -8.31 -9.75
N THR A 225 -12.28 -7.60 -10.82
CA THR A 225 -12.61 -8.03 -12.17
C THR A 225 -11.64 -9.08 -12.69
N LEU A 226 -12.02 -9.77 -13.77
CA LEU A 226 -11.13 -10.72 -14.46
C LEU A 226 -9.85 -10.04 -14.97
N ALA A 227 -9.95 -8.82 -15.51
CA ALA A 227 -8.79 -8.04 -15.94
C ALA A 227 -7.86 -7.74 -14.76
N TRP A 228 -8.39 -7.28 -13.63
CA TRP A 228 -7.58 -7.03 -12.44
C TRP A 228 -6.86 -8.29 -11.96
N VAL A 229 -7.56 -9.43 -11.86
CA VAL A 229 -6.95 -10.70 -11.43
C VAL A 229 -5.88 -11.14 -12.41
N HIS A 230 -6.15 -11.08 -13.71
CA HIS A 230 -5.17 -11.44 -14.73
C HIS A 230 -3.90 -10.60 -14.61
N SER A 231 -4.05 -9.28 -14.49
CA SER A 231 -2.92 -8.37 -14.37
C SER A 231 -2.15 -8.55 -13.06
N ALA A 232 -2.85 -8.78 -11.92
CA ALA A 232 -2.23 -9.09 -10.65
C ALA A 232 -1.38 -10.37 -10.70
N LEU A 233 -1.90 -11.42 -11.34
CA LEU A 233 -1.18 -12.69 -11.48
C LEU A 233 0.00 -12.59 -12.46
N ARG A 234 -0.12 -11.78 -13.52
CA ARG A 234 1.01 -11.46 -14.40
C ARG A 234 2.12 -10.72 -13.63
N ALA A 235 1.75 -9.74 -12.83
CA ALA A 235 2.70 -9.01 -11.98
C ALA A 235 3.40 -9.96 -11.00
N ALA A 236 2.65 -10.84 -10.33
CA ALA A 236 3.19 -11.83 -9.40
C ALA A 236 4.15 -12.81 -10.09
N GLU A 237 3.83 -13.32 -11.28
CA GLU A 237 4.74 -14.19 -12.05
C GLU A 237 6.00 -13.44 -12.46
N PHE A 238 5.90 -12.17 -12.86
CA PHE A 238 7.07 -11.35 -13.20
C PHE A 238 7.98 -11.11 -11.98
N LEU A 239 7.39 -10.82 -10.81
CA LEU A 239 8.10 -10.69 -9.54
C LEU A 239 8.80 -12.00 -9.11
N ALA A 240 8.23 -13.15 -9.49
CA ALA A 240 8.78 -14.47 -9.18
C ALA A 240 10.00 -14.86 -10.06
N LEU A 241 10.28 -14.12 -11.14
CA LEU A 241 11.44 -14.39 -11.98
C LEU A 241 12.74 -14.19 -11.19
N PRO A 242 13.73 -15.12 -11.28
CA PRO A 242 14.99 -14.98 -10.57
C PRO A 242 15.68 -13.65 -10.84
N GLU A 243 15.67 -13.20 -12.08
CA GLU A 243 16.31 -11.97 -12.54
C GLU A 243 15.65 -10.70 -12.00
N PHE A 244 14.40 -10.80 -11.54
CA PHE A 244 13.69 -9.65 -10.97
C PHE A 244 14.29 -9.22 -9.63
N ALA A 245 14.57 -10.18 -8.76
CA ALA A 245 15.14 -9.90 -7.44
C ALA A 245 16.47 -9.12 -7.51
N GLU A 246 17.26 -9.38 -8.56
CA GLU A 246 18.52 -8.68 -8.82
C GLU A 246 18.33 -7.21 -9.23
N ARG A 247 17.13 -6.84 -9.72
CA ARG A 247 16.78 -5.49 -10.13
C ARG A 247 16.31 -4.59 -9.00
N VAL A 248 16.12 -5.12 -7.79
CA VAL A 248 15.74 -4.33 -6.61
C VAL A 248 17.02 -3.83 -5.93
N PRO A 249 17.41 -2.56 -6.14
CA PRO A 249 18.73 -2.07 -5.74
C PRO A 249 18.78 -1.56 -4.29
N LEU A 250 17.65 -1.54 -3.60
CA LEU A 250 17.51 -0.91 -2.28
C LEU A 250 17.19 -1.95 -1.19
N PRO A 251 17.49 -1.65 0.08
CA PRO A 251 17.15 -2.51 1.20
C PRO A 251 15.65 -2.69 1.37
N VAL A 252 15.22 -3.93 1.64
CA VAL A 252 13.83 -4.31 1.84
C VAL A 252 13.68 -5.07 3.15
N LEU A 253 12.70 -4.70 3.99
CA LEU A 253 12.22 -5.52 5.09
C LEU A 253 10.88 -6.13 4.69
N ILE A 254 10.73 -7.45 4.82
CA ILE A 254 9.46 -8.14 4.57
C ILE A 254 8.92 -8.70 5.89
N ALA A 255 7.73 -8.23 6.28
CA ALA A 255 6.97 -8.79 7.39
C ALA A 255 5.94 -9.80 6.86
N MET A 256 6.10 -11.05 7.28
CA MET A 256 5.22 -12.17 6.90
C MET A 256 4.23 -12.48 8.01
N ALA A 257 2.97 -12.67 7.64
CA ALA A 257 1.93 -13.12 8.56
C ALA A 257 2.07 -14.64 8.80
N GLY A 258 2.10 -15.05 10.07
CA GLY A 258 2.26 -16.47 10.42
C GLY A 258 1.04 -17.33 10.08
N GLN A 259 -0.17 -16.74 10.17
CA GLN A 259 -1.47 -17.36 9.81
C GLN A 259 -1.98 -16.86 8.44
N GLU A 260 -1.07 -16.67 7.50
CA GLU A 260 -1.38 -16.17 6.15
C GLU A 260 -2.20 -17.19 5.35
N SER A 261 -3.27 -16.72 4.73
CA SER A 261 -4.17 -17.57 3.94
C SER A 261 -4.63 -16.95 2.62
N ILE A 262 -4.15 -15.73 2.30
CA ILE A 262 -4.51 -14.97 1.09
C ILE A 262 -3.36 -15.03 0.09
N VAL A 263 -2.15 -14.69 0.52
CA VAL A 263 -0.94 -14.76 -0.30
C VAL A 263 -0.07 -15.96 0.13
N SER A 264 0.89 -16.31 -0.68
CA SER A 264 1.77 -17.47 -0.44
C SER A 264 3.00 -17.06 0.35
N ASN A 265 3.07 -17.45 1.63
CA ASN A 265 4.30 -17.31 2.42
C ASN A 265 5.50 -18.01 1.76
N ARG A 266 5.27 -19.17 1.12
CA ARG A 266 6.33 -19.87 0.38
C ARG A 266 6.91 -19.01 -0.73
N ALA A 267 6.07 -18.32 -1.51
CA ALA A 267 6.55 -17.42 -2.56
C ALA A 267 7.32 -16.24 -1.98
N ILE A 268 6.91 -15.73 -0.81
CA ILE A 268 7.61 -14.66 -0.09
C ILE A 268 8.99 -15.16 0.38
N GLU A 269 9.06 -16.34 0.99
CA GLU A 269 10.33 -16.97 1.43
C GLU A 269 11.27 -17.20 0.25
N GLU A 270 10.78 -17.76 -0.86
CA GLU A 270 11.57 -17.95 -2.08
C GLU A 270 12.08 -16.63 -2.67
N PHE A 271 11.31 -15.58 -2.59
CA PHE A 271 11.71 -14.24 -3.03
C PHE A 271 12.77 -13.64 -2.11
N THR A 272 12.64 -13.78 -0.79
CA THR A 272 13.63 -13.27 0.18
C THR A 272 15.00 -13.91 0.01
N LEU A 273 15.07 -15.18 -0.40
CA LEU A 273 16.34 -15.88 -0.66
C LEU A 273 17.10 -15.33 -1.88
N ARG A 274 16.45 -14.54 -2.73
CA ARG A 274 17.04 -14.03 -3.99
C ARG A 274 17.46 -12.56 -3.92
N ILE A 275 16.85 -11.76 -3.05
CA ILE A 275 17.22 -10.35 -2.85
C ILE A 275 18.47 -10.25 -1.99
N LYS A 276 19.48 -9.49 -2.43
CA LYS A 276 20.77 -9.33 -1.74
C LYS A 276 20.68 -8.55 -0.42
N THR A 277 19.76 -7.59 -0.33
CA THR A 277 19.63 -6.66 0.80
C THR A 277 18.23 -6.76 1.42
N VAL A 278 17.89 -7.96 1.91
CA VAL A 278 16.59 -8.21 2.51
C VAL A 278 16.73 -8.61 3.98
N GLY A 279 15.88 -7.97 4.81
CA GLY A 279 15.50 -8.47 6.13
C GLY A 279 14.13 -9.11 6.05
N ASN A 280 13.88 -10.14 6.86
CA ASN A 280 12.53 -10.66 7.01
C ASN A 280 12.18 -10.89 8.48
N VAL A 281 10.90 -10.74 8.80
CA VAL A 281 10.33 -11.07 10.10
C VAL A 281 9.03 -11.83 9.89
N ARG A 282 8.91 -13.01 10.51
CA ARG A 282 7.66 -13.76 10.54
C ARG A 282 6.95 -13.53 11.87
N ILE A 283 5.77 -12.94 11.85
CA ILE A 283 4.97 -12.64 13.01
C ILE A 283 4.02 -13.82 13.24
N ALA A 284 4.44 -14.74 14.13
CA ALA A 284 3.68 -15.94 14.43
C ALA A 284 2.30 -15.58 15.00
N GLY A 285 1.23 -16.13 14.41
CA GLY A 285 -0.15 -15.86 14.81
C GLY A 285 -0.83 -14.68 14.13
N ALA A 286 -0.09 -13.73 13.56
CA ALA A 286 -0.69 -12.64 12.78
C ALA A 286 -1.33 -13.17 11.49
N MET A 287 -2.46 -12.60 11.11
CA MET A 287 -3.14 -12.81 9.83
C MET A 287 -2.66 -11.77 8.78
N HIS A 288 -3.27 -11.76 7.61
CA HIS A 288 -2.81 -11.02 6.44
C HIS A 288 -2.52 -9.53 6.66
N GLU A 289 -3.43 -8.81 7.36
CA GLU A 289 -3.35 -7.36 7.55
C GLU A 289 -2.57 -7.00 8.82
N ILE A 290 -1.26 -7.23 8.83
CA ILE A 290 -0.36 -7.05 9.99
C ILE A 290 -0.52 -5.67 10.65
N LEU A 291 -0.73 -4.61 9.87
CA LEU A 291 -0.93 -3.25 10.38
C LEU A 291 -2.30 -3.03 11.04
N GLN A 292 -3.23 -3.94 10.86
CA GLN A 292 -4.56 -3.96 11.47
C GLN A 292 -4.72 -5.07 12.51
N GLU A 293 -3.65 -5.74 12.87
CA GLU A 293 -3.65 -6.82 13.85
C GLU A 293 -3.70 -6.33 15.29
N ASP A 294 -3.92 -7.26 16.23
CA ASP A 294 -3.80 -7.03 17.68
C ASP A 294 -2.43 -6.43 18.05
N ASP A 295 -2.40 -5.57 19.07
CA ASP A 295 -1.21 -4.80 19.43
C ASP A 295 0.03 -5.67 19.67
N ARG A 296 -0.11 -6.87 20.24
CA ARG A 296 0.99 -7.83 20.44
C ARG A 296 1.73 -8.20 19.14
N TYR A 297 1.01 -8.25 18.02
CA TYR A 297 1.62 -8.54 16.71
C TYR A 297 2.18 -7.28 16.06
N ARG A 298 1.48 -6.16 16.24
CA ARG A 298 1.90 -4.86 15.76
C ARG A 298 3.17 -4.37 16.46
N GLU A 299 3.34 -4.65 17.75
CA GLU A 299 4.57 -4.32 18.49
C GLU A 299 5.81 -5.02 17.88
N ILE A 300 5.68 -6.30 17.50
CA ILE A 300 6.75 -7.03 16.80
C ILE A 300 7.07 -6.37 15.45
N PHE A 301 6.02 -6.02 14.69
CA PHE A 301 6.19 -5.31 13.43
C PHE A 301 6.90 -3.96 13.62
N TRP A 302 6.43 -3.14 14.56
CA TRP A 302 7.01 -1.82 14.79
C TRP A 302 8.45 -1.88 15.30
N ALA A 303 8.79 -2.85 16.14
CA ALA A 303 10.17 -3.08 16.56
C ALA A 303 11.09 -3.41 15.38
N ALA A 304 10.63 -4.27 14.45
CA ALA A 304 11.37 -4.59 13.24
C ALA A 304 11.48 -3.39 12.28
N PHE A 305 10.39 -2.61 12.14
CA PHE A 305 10.36 -1.38 11.37
C PHE A 305 11.37 -0.37 11.89
N ASP A 306 11.34 -0.07 13.19
CA ASP A 306 12.22 0.91 13.84
C ASP A 306 13.70 0.50 13.73
N ALA A 307 13.99 -0.79 13.89
CA ALA A 307 15.35 -1.32 13.71
C ALA A 307 15.85 -1.24 12.26
N PHE A 308 14.95 -1.42 11.28
CA PHE A 308 15.32 -1.45 9.86
C PHE A 308 15.40 -0.06 9.23
N ILE A 309 14.44 0.81 9.48
CA ILE A 309 14.46 2.18 8.92
C ILE A 309 15.60 2.97 9.54
N GLY A 310 15.89 2.76 10.83
CA GLY A 310 16.98 3.40 11.54
C GLY A 310 16.81 4.92 11.67
N GLU A 311 17.81 5.58 12.21
CA GLU A 311 17.93 7.03 12.14
C GLU A 311 18.49 7.46 10.79
N PRO A 312 18.04 8.59 10.20
CA PRO A 312 18.67 9.15 9.00
C PRO A 312 20.15 9.44 9.29
N ASP A 313 21.01 9.25 8.30
CA ASP A 313 22.42 9.67 8.38
C ASP A 313 22.54 11.15 8.77
N GLU A 314 23.59 11.54 9.50
CA GLU A 314 23.80 12.93 9.97
C GLU A 314 23.75 13.97 8.84
N ALA A 315 24.07 13.57 7.62
CA ALA A 315 24.00 14.43 6.43
C ALA A 315 22.59 15.01 6.17
N TRP A 316 21.53 14.34 6.63
CA TRP A 316 20.13 14.77 6.47
C TRP A 316 19.63 15.68 7.59
N ARG A 317 20.45 15.92 8.62
CA ARG A 317 20.14 16.83 9.74
C ARG A 317 20.32 18.31 9.41
N THR A 318 20.88 18.62 8.23
CA THR A 318 21.01 20.02 7.77
C THR A 318 19.63 20.59 7.45
N PRO A 319 19.27 21.78 7.97
CA PRO A 319 18.00 22.42 7.63
C PRO A 319 17.92 22.63 6.11
N PHE A 320 16.83 22.22 5.51
CA PHE A 320 16.52 22.50 4.11
C PHE A 320 16.39 24.01 3.95
N THR A 321 17.38 24.65 3.36
CA THR A 321 17.23 26.02 2.87
C THR A 321 16.56 25.96 1.51
N SER A 322 15.32 26.45 1.41
CA SER A 322 14.64 26.60 0.14
C SER A 322 15.54 27.33 -0.86
N PRO A 323 15.66 26.88 -2.12
CA PRO A 323 16.39 27.62 -3.13
C PRO A 323 15.82 29.04 -3.24
N GLY A 324 16.62 30.08 -2.84
CA GLY A 324 16.18 31.46 -2.86
C GLY A 324 15.94 32.11 -1.49
N ALA A 325 16.10 31.39 -0.38
CA ALA A 325 16.10 32.02 0.94
C ALA A 325 17.45 32.80 1.16
N PRO A 326 17.42 34.05 1.60
CA PRO A 326 18.65 34.79 1.94
C PRO A 326 19.33 34.07 3.13
N PRO A 327 20.69 34.14 3.19
CA PRO A 327 21.42 33.56 4.31
C PRO A 327 21.00 34.21 5.63
N PRO A 328 20.99 33.47 6.75
CA PRO A 328 20.71 34.07 8.06
C PRO A 328 21.74 35.17 8.34
N GLN A 329 21.24 36.35 8.68
CA GLN A 329 22.09 37.46 9.10
C GLN A 329 22.76 37.09 10.42
N ALA A 330 24.11 37.23 10.47
CA ALA A 330 24.94 36.96 11.62
C ALA A 330 24.67 37.93 12.79
#